data_3e20949c2a5bc3ad44becf1b9610e676
#
_entry.id   3e20949c2a5bc3ad44becf1b9610e676
#
_cell.length_a   1.000
_cell.length_b   1.000
_cell.length_c   1.000
_cell.angle_alpha   90.00
_cell.angle_beta   90.00
_cell.angle_gamma   90.00
#
_symmetry.space_group_name_H-M   'P 1'
#
loop_
_entity.id
_entity.type
_entity.pdbx_description
1 polymer ?
#
loop_
_entity_poly.entity_id
_entity_poly.type
_entity_poly.pdbx_seq_one_letter_code
_entity_poly.pdbx_strand_id
1 'polypeptide(L)'
;MKKHITIIMLLVLSSSHSFGLADLSLGRYLQERERVSQLVGQLKAFRSVPSETIDSLSFEFQQPLYELKAKIVDVAQQNANWQPSGEPATWLEQIVQRHKGKLVYIDFWATWCGPCNRGIKEMSTVKSDYEKRGVDFVYITDNSSSTDGFLELKQKHSGDHFLFTKEDIKAMNIPSYSGSIPHYLIYGRDGHLIKAITGWDGLESMTQELDKAQAQ
;
A
#
# COMPACT_ATOMS: atom_id res chain seq x y z
N MET A 1 8.14 6.11 41.89
CA MET A 1 8.07 5.02 40.91
C MET A 1 6.65 4.62 40.52
N LYS A 2 5.81 4.10 41.43
CA LYS A 2 4.41 3.73 41.13
C LYS A 2 3.59 4.86 40.50
N LYS A 3 3.73 6.11 40.91
CA LYS A 3 2.98 7.27 40.38
C LYS A 3 3.25 7.57 38.91
N HIS A 4 4.48 7.39 38.41
CA HIS A 4 4.82 7.67 37.00
C HIS A 4 4.32 6.58 36.05
N ILE A 5 4.39 5.31 36.48
CA ILE A 5 3.82 4.17 35.75
C ILE A 5 2.29 4.32 35.70
N THR A 6 1.66 4.74 36.83
CA THR A 6 0.21 4.98 36.88
C THR A 6 -0.22 6.14 35.98
N ILE A 7 0.57 7.20 35.83
CA ILE A 7 0.27 8.33 34.94
C ILE A 7 0.39 7.88 33.45
N ILE A 8 1.40 7.09 33.10
CA ILE A 8 1.55 6.54 31.77
C ILE A 8 0.40 5.56 31.45
N MET A 9 0.04 4.70 32.41
CA MET A 9 -1.15 3.82 32.29
C MET A 9 -2.45 4.62 32.13
N LEU A 10 -2.64 5.70 32.86
CA LEU A 10 -3.84 6.56 32.79
C LEU A 10 -3.90 7.30 31.42
N LEU A 11 -2.78 7.73 30.87
CA LEU A 11 -2.72 8.34 29.54
C LEU A 11 -3.02 7.36 28.42
N VAL A 12 -2.70 6.07 28.61
CA VAL A 12 -3.01 5.00 27.66
C VAL A 12 -4.46 4.54 27.80
N LEU A 13 -4.96 4.38 29.03
CA LEU A 13 -6.34 3.97 29.30
C LEU A 13 -7.37 5.05 28.93
N SER A 14 -7.00 6.33 28.97
CA SER A 14 -7.87 7.41 28.46
C SER A 14 -8.01 7.40 26.92
N SER A 15 -7.18 6.66 26.21
CA SER A 15 -7.23 6.51 24.75
C SER A 15 -7.87 5.20 24.28
N SER A 16 -8.25 4.29 25.18
CA SER A 16 -9.00 3.06 24.86
C SER A 16 -10.47 3.33 24.58
N HIS A 17 -10.78 4.38 23.81
CA HIS A 17 -12.10 4.53 23.24
C HIS A 17 -12.27 3.46 22.16
N SER A 18 -13.38 2.74 22.21
CA SER A 18 -13.83 1.90 21.11
C SER A 18 -13.81 2.73 19.83
N PHE A 19 -12.91 2.40 18.90
CA PHE A 19 -12.81 3.08 17.61
C PHE A 19 -14.13 2.87 16.86
N GLY A 20 -14.94 3.90 16.72
CA GLY A 20 -16.11 3.89 15.84
C GLY A 20 -15.69 3.84 14.37
N LEU A 21 -16.57 3.33 13.50
CA LEU A 21 -16.32 3.25 12.05
C LEU A 21 -15.93 4.61 11.42
N ALA A 22 -16.39 5.73 12.00
CA ALA A 22 -16.08 7.09 11.56
C ALA A 22 -14.61 7.52 11.83
N ASP A 23 -13.89 6.81 12.71
CA ASP A 23 -12.52 7.11 13.12
C ASP A 23 -11.46 6.28 12.38
N LEU A 24 -11.87 5.41 11.46
CA LEU A 24 -10.98 4.53 10.71
C LEU A 24 -10.32 5.29 9.56
N SER A 25 -9.27 6.06 9.86
CA SER A 25 -8.47 6.74 8.86
C SER A 25 -7.00 6.36 8.97
N LEU A 26 -6.31 6.31 7.83
CA LEU A 26 -4.86 6.12 7.82
C LEU A 26 -4.13 7.23 8.58
N GLY A 27 -4.61 8.48 8.47
CA GLY A 27 -4.03 9.61 9.19
C GLY A 27 -4.08 9.39 10.71
N ARG A 28 -5.20 8.90 11.24
CA ARG A 28 -5.33 8.54 12.65
C ARG A 28 -4.40 7.42 13.06
N TYR A 29 -4.31 6.36 12.25
CA TYR A 29 -3.39 5.25 12.50
C TYR A 29 -1.94 5.72 12.57
N LEU A 30 -1.49 6.55 11.62
CA LEU A 30 -0.13 7.08 11.61
C LEU A 30 0.17 7.96 12.82
N GLN A 31 -0.79 8.76 13.26
CA GLN A 31 -0.69 9.59 14.45
C GLN A 31 -0.57 8.74 15.74
N GLU A 32 -1.41 7.71 15.90
CA GLU A 32 -1.35 6.82 17.06
C GLU A 32 -0.09 5.95 17.05
N ARG A 33 0.37 5.50 15.87
CA ARG A 33 1.65 4.78 15.73
C ARG A 33 2.83 5.62 16.22
N GLU A 34 2.89 6.89 15.84
CA GLU A 34 3.94 7.81 16.29
C GLU A 34 3.87 8.02 17.80
N ARG A 35 2.68 8.23 18.34
CA ARG A 35 2.45 8.37 19.77
C ARG A 35 2.91 7.15 20.57
N VAL A 36 2.56 5.94 20.13
CA VAL A 36 2.98 4.68 20.77
C VAL A 36 4.50 4.51 20.69
N SER A 37 5.10 4.83 19.54
CA SER A 37 6.56 4.79 19.36
C SER A 37 7.27 5.70 20.37
N GLN A 38 6.78 6.92 20.57
CA GLN A 38 7.32 7.85 21.55
C GLN A 38 7.17 7.34 23.00
N LEU A 39 6.01 6.77 23.35
CA LEU A 39 5.77 6.19 24.66
C LEU A 39 6.70 4.99 24.95
N VAL A 40 6.87 4.10 23.99
CA VAL A 40 7.80 2.96 24.08
C VAL A 40 9.25 3.47 24.22
N GLY A 41 9.63 4.50 23.46
CA GLY A 41 10.94 5.14 23.59
C GLY A 41 11.18 5.73 24.99
N GLN A 42 10.18 6.41 25.55
CA GLN A 42 10.24 6.93 26.92
C GLN A 42 10.36 5.82 27.96
N LEU A 43 9.60 4.72 27.83
CA LEU A 43 9.69 3.55 28.71
C LEU A 43 11.11 2.96 28.72
N LYS A 44 11.71 2.79 27.54
CA LYS A 44 13.09 2.27 27.40
C LYS A 44 14.16 3.18 28.01
N ALA A 45 13.89 4.46 28.15
CA ALA A 45 14.79 5.43 28.80
C ALA A 45 14.81 5.30 30.34
N PHE A 46 13.83 4.64 30.95
CA PHE A 46 13.79 4.41 32.40
C PHE A 46 14.69 3.24 32.82
N ARG A 47 15.95 3.52 33.17
CA ARG A 47 16.93 2.51 33.59
C ARG A 47 16.54 1.67 34.83
N SER A 48 15.51 2.09 35.58
CA SER A 48 15.06 1.42 36.80
C SER A 48 13.91 0.43 36.58
N VAL A 49 13.45 0.25 35.35
CA VAL A 49 12.38 -0.68 35.00
C VAL A 49 13.00 -1.95 34.40
N PRO A 50 12.66 -3.16 34.89
CA PRO A 50 13.14 -4.40 34.31
C PRO A 50 12.76 -4.50 32.82
N SER A 51 13.67 -5.05 31.98
CA SER A 51 13.44 -5.19 30.54
C SER A 51 12.18 -6.00 30.21
N GLU A 52 11.92 -7.07 30.95
CA GLU A 52 10.70 -7.89 30.79
C GLU A 52 9.41 -7.08 30.98
N THR A 53 9.42 -6.14 31.95
CA THR A 53 8.28 -5.23 32.18
C THR A 53 8.12 -4.25 31.03
N ILE A 54 9.23 -3.73 30.47
CA ILE A 54 9.23 -2.83 29.31
C ILE A 54 8.69 -3.57 28.09
N ASP A 55 9.12 -4.79 27.87
CA ASP A 55 8.69 -5.60 26.72
C ASP A 55 7.21 -5.95 26.81
N SER A 56 6.72 -6.33 27.99
CA SER A 56 5.31 -6.61 28.24
C SER A 56 4.44 -5.36 28.00
N LEU A 57 4.82 -4.21 28.57
CA LEU A 57 4.09 -2.96 28.36
C LEU A 57 4.16 -2.49 26.90
N SER A 58 5.31 -2.66 26.25
CA SER A 58 5.47 -2.31 24.84
C SER A 58 4.54 -3.13 23.96
N PHE A 59 4.41 -4.43 24.22
CA PHE A 59 3.48 -5.32 23.53
C PHE A 59 2.03 -4.88 23.77
N GLU A 60 1.64 -4.63 25.01
CA GLU A 60 0.29 -4.20 25.38
C GLU A 60 -0.10 -2.87 24.70
N PHE A 61 0.83 -1.91 24.61
CA PHE A 61 0.59 -0.63 23.93
C PHE A 61 0.46 -0.75 22.41
N GLN A 62 1.05 -1.79 21.84
CA GLN A 62 0.97 -2.02 20.38
C GLN A 62 -0.31 -2.75 19.97
N GLN A 63 -0.96 -3.50 20.86
CA GLN A 63 -2.17 -4.28 20.52
C GLN A 63 -3.29 -3.43 19.90
N PRO A 64 -3.69 -2.26 20.46
CA PRO A 64 -4.72 -1.43 19.84
C PRO A 64 -4.33 -0.93 18.44
N LEU A 65 -3.03 -0.71 18.18
CA LEU A 65 -2.53 -0.34 16.87
C LEU A 65 -2.67 -1.47 15.86
N TYR A 66 -2.37 -2.71 16.25
CA TYR A 66 -2.55 -3.87 15.37
C TYR A 66 -4.03 -4.07 15.02
N GLU A 67 -4.94 -3.92 16.00
CA GLU A 67 -6.38 -4.01 15.76
C GLU A 67 -6.87 -2.87 14.85
N LEU A 68 -6.46 -1.63 15.11
CA LEU A 68 -6.79 -0.48 14.28
C LEU A 68 -6.27 -0.66 12.84
N LYS A 69 -5.03 -1.13 12.69
CA LYS A 69 -4.42 -1.43 11.41
C LYS A 69 -5.22 -2.49 10.65
N ALA A 70 -5.58 -3.60 11.29
CA ALA A 70 -6.37 -4.66 10.68
C ALA A 70 -7.72 -4.14 10.18
N LYS A 71 -8.42 -3.33 10.99
CA LYS A 71 -9.69 -2.70 10.60
C LYS A 71 -9.53 -1.72 9.44
N ILE A 72 -8.47 -0.90 9.43
CA ILE A 72 -8.19 0.03 8.31
C ILE A 72 -7.90 -0.73 7.04
N VAL A 73 -7.14 -1.82 7.10
CA VAL A 73 -6.87 -2.68 5.94
C VAL A 73 -8.14 -3.29 5.41
N ASP A 74 -8.96 -3.86 6.30
CA ASP A 74 -10.25 -4.45 5.93
C ASP A 74 -11.16 -3.42 5.26
N VAL A 75 -11.32 -2.23 5.87
CA VAL A 75 -12.08 -1.11 5.29
C VAL A 75 -11.43 -0.60 4.00
N ALA A 76 -10.11 -0.53 3.91
CA ALA A 76 -9.42 -0.10 2.69
C ALA A 76 -9.57 -1.12 1.56
N GLN A 77 -9.62 -2.41 1.89
CA GLN A 77 -9.94 -3.48 0.95
C GLN A 77 -11.42 -3.48 0.56
N GLN A 78 -12.33 -3.24 1.51
CA GLN A 78 -13.77 -3.12 1.26
C GLN A 78 -14.14 -1.81 0.54
N ASN A 79 -13.46 -0.70 0.82
CA ASN A 79 -13.63 0.61 0.16
C ASN A 79 -12.85 0.75 -1.16
N ALA A 80 -11.99 -0.20 -1.52
CA ALA A 80 -11.75 -0.46 -2.90
C ALA A 80 -13.11 -0.95 -3.43
N ASN A 81 -13.91 -0.02 -3.98
CA ASN A 81 -15.30 -0.26 -4.39
C ASN A 81 -15.49 -1.45 -5.34
N TRP A 82 -14.42 -2.17 -5.61
CA TRP A 82 -14.38 -3.34 -6.46
C TRP A 82 -13.09 -4.17 -6.20
N GLN A 83 -13.24 -5.49 -6.15
CA GLN A 83 -12.16 -6.47 -6.16
C GLN A 83 -12.44 -7.50 -7.26
N PRO A 84 -11.42 -8.02 -7.95
CA PRO A 84 -11.63 -9.14 -8.85
C PRO A 84 -12.13 -10.36 -8.06
N SER A 85 -12.90 -11.21 -8.70
CA SER A 85 -13.52 -12.37 -8.07
C SER A 85 -13.27 -13.65 -8.87
N GLY A 86 -13.53 -14.80 -8.25
CA GLY A 86 -13.28 -16.10 -8.88
C GLY A 86 -11.79 -16.45 -8.93
N GLU A 87 -11.38 -17.18 -9.97
CA GLU A 87 -10.03 -17.70 -10.09
C GLU A 87 -8.99 -16.59 -10.33
N PRO A 88 -7.87 -16.54 -9.57
CA PRO A 88 -6.84 -15.51 -9.74
C PRO A 88 -6.29 -15.38 -11.16
N ALA A 89 -6.28 -16.47 -11.94
CA ALA A 89 -5.86 -16.45 -13.34
C ALA A 89 -6.65 -15.45 -14.22
N THR A 90 -7.85 -15.06 -13.80
CA THR A 90 -8.73 -14.12 -14.52
C THR A 90 -8.68 -12.69 -13.97
N TRP A 91 -8.02 -12.47 -12.83
CA TRP A 91 -8.09 -11.19 -12.14
C TRP A 91 -7.46 -10.04 -12.91
N LEU A 92 -6.34 -10.28 -13.59
CA LEU A 92 -5.70 -9.25 -14.41
C LEU A 92 -6.62 -8.79 -15.55
N GLU A 93 -7.29 -9.74 -16.23
CA GLU A 93 -8.27 -9.41 -17.26
C GLU A 93 -9.44 -8.61 -16.68
N GLN A 94 -9.98 -9.02 -15.55
CA GLN A 94 -11.06 -8.28 -14.87
C GLN A 94 -10.64 -6.85 -14.52
N ILE A 95 -9.41 -6.65 -14.02
CA ILE A 95 -8.86 -5.33 -13.72
C ILE A 95 -8.80 -4.49 -15.01
N VAL A 96 -8.25 -5.03 -16.09
CA VAL A 96 -8.14 -4.33 -17.37
C VAL A 96 -9.51 -3.98 -17.94
N GLN A 97 -10.47 -4.90 -17.91
CA GLN A 97 -11.85 -4.67 -18.40
C GLN A 97 -12.57 -3.54 -17.64
N ARG A 98 -12.29 -3.37 -16.35
CA ARG A 98 -12.84 -2.26 -15.56
C ARG A 98 -12.43 -0.90 -16.10
N HIS A 99 -11.26 -0.80 -16.70
CA HIS A 99 -10.69 0.43 -17.27
C HIS A 99 -10.89 0.55 -18.79
N LYS A 100 -11.78 -0.27 -19.39
CA LYS A 100 -12.02 -0.25 -20.83
C LYS A 100 -12.40 1.15 -21.33
N GLY A 101 -11.79 1.56 -22.43
CA GLY A 101 -11.94 2.90 -23.01
C GLY A 101 -10.82 3.86 -22.60
N LYS A 102 -9.96 3.45 -21.68
CA LYS A 102 -8.77 4.22 -21.29
C LYS A 102 -7.51 3.39 -21.49
N LEU A 103 -6.38 4.05 -21.63
CA LEU A 103 -5.07 3.40 -21.55
C LEU A 103 -4.81 3.07 -20.07
N VAL A 104 -4.32 1.86 -19.79
CA VAL A 104 -4.07 1.40 -18.42
C VAL A 104 -2.59 1.15 -18.21
N TYR A 105 -2.00 1.82 -17.24
CA TYR A 105 -0.66 1.57 -16.76
C TYR A 105 -0.74 0.77 -15.46
N ILE A 106 -0.24 -0.46 -15.47
CA ILE A 106 -0.21 -1.35 -14.30
C ILE A 106 1.23 -1.47 -13.80
N ASP A 107 1.44 -1.21 -12.52
CA ASP A 107 2.73 -1.30 -11.82
C ASP A 107 2.69 -2.42 -10.78
N PHE A 108 3.47 -3.49 -11.00
CA PHE A 108 3.73 -4.53 -10.01
C PHE A 108 4.94 -4.13 -9.18
N TRP A 109 4.72 -3.90 -7.90
CA TRP A 109 5.69 -3.31 -7.00
C TRP A 109 5.70 -3.97 -5.62
N ALA A 110 6.65 -3.58 -4.76
CA ALA A 110 6.64 -3.91 -3.34
C ALA A 110 7.30 -2.80 -2.52
N THR A 111 6.91 -2.69 -1.24
CA THR A 111 7.44 -1.66 -0.33
C THR A 111 8.95 -1.74 -0.12
N TRP A 112 9.52 -2.93 -0.18
CA TRP A 112 10.95 -3.21 -0.05
C TRP A 112 11.73 -3.08 -1.36
N CYS A 113 11.06 -2.90 -2.50
CA CYS A 113 11.67 -2.82 -3.82
C CYS A 113 12.18 -1.40 -4.10
N GLY A 114 13.48 -1.19 -3.98
CA GLY A 114 14.11 0.11 -4.21
C GLY A 114 13.87 0.70 -5.60
N PRO A 115 14.09 -0.06 -6.70
CA PRO A 115 13.78 0.42 -8.05
C PRO A 115 12.30 0.74 -8.26
N CYS A 116 11.37 -0.03 -7.67
CA CYS A 116 9.93 0.23 -7.74
C CYS A 116 9.60 1.60 -7.11
N ASN A 117 10.08 1.83 -5.88
CA ASN A 117 9.84 3.07 -5.16
C ASN A 117 10.40 4.29 -5.91
N ARG A 118 11.55 4.13 -6.59
CA ARG A 118 12.10 5.17 -7.46
C ARG A 118 11.19 5.43 -8.65
N GLY A 119 10.75 4.40 -9.34
CA GLY A 119 9.85 4.51 -10.49
C GLY A 119 8.54 5.21 -10.12
N ILE A 120 7.89 4.80 -9.02
CA ILE A 120 6.67 5.42 -8.53
C ILE A 120 6.89 6.91 -8.21
N LYS A 121 7.99 7.24 -7.54
CA LYS A 121 8.34 8.64 -7.21
C LYS A 121 8.56 9.48 -8.46
N GLU A 122 9.30 8.98 -9.44
CA GLU A 122 9.56 9.71 -10.69
C GLU A 122 8.28 9.84 -11.53
N MET A 123 7.51 8.76 -11.69
CA MET A 123 6.21 8.80 -12.38
C MET A 123 5.22 9.76 -11.73
N SER A 124 5.25 9.93 -10.42
CA SER A 124 4.34 10.85 -9.73
C SER A 124 4.46 12.31 -10.20
N THR A 125 5.62 12.70 -10.76
CA THR A 125 5.85 14.07 -11.26
C THR A 125 5.08 14.38 -12.54
N VAL A 126 4.73 13.37 -13.32
CA VAL A 126 4.02 13.50 -14.61
C VAL A 126 2.65 12.84 -14.62
N LYS A 127 2.33 12.05 -13.60
CA LYS A 127 1.14 11.21 -13.51
C LYS A 127 -0.15 11.99 -13.76
N SER A 128 -0.33 13.14 -13.12
CA SER A 128 -1.52 13.98 -13.29
C SER A 128 -1.76 14.40 -14.75
N ASP A 129 -0.70 14.61 -15.52
CA ASP A 129 -0.84 14.98 -16.93
C ASP A 129 -1.25 13.79 -17.78
N TYR A 130 -0.76 12.58 -17.46
CA TYR A 130 -1.22 11.34 -18.10
C TYR A 130 -2.67 11.01 -17.74
N GLU A 131 -3.07 11.19 -16.49
CA GLU A 131 -4.46 11.03 -16.07
C GLU A 131 -5.43 11.93 -16.86
N LYS A 132 -5.07 13.22 -17.04
CA LYS A 132 -5.84 14.16 -17.87
C LYS A 132 -5.94 13.72 -19.33
N ARG A 133 -4.93 12.99 -19.84
CA ARG A 133 -4.89 12.43 -21.19
C ARG A 133 -5.56 11.05 -21.30
N GLY A 134 -6.23 10.57 -20.23
CA GLY A 134 -6.99 9.34 -20.23
C GLY A 134 -6.17 8.08 -19.97
N VAL A 135 -5.13 8.18 -19.16
CA VAL A 135 -4.39 7.03 -18.63
C VAL A 135 -4.85 6.76 -17.20
N ASP A 136 -5.31 5.55 -16.94
CA ASP A 136 -5.58 5.07 -15.58
C ASP A 136 -4.36 4.33 -15.04
N PHE A 137 -4.08 4.54 -13.75
CA PHE A 137 -2.97 3.92 -13.05
C PHE A 137 -3.48 2.86 -12.07
N VAL A 138 -2.85 1.70 -12.10
CA VAL A 138 -3.14 0.56 -11.25
C VAL A 138 -1.85 0.10 -10.58
N TYR A 139 -1.88 -0.07 -9.27
CA TYR A 139 -0.76 -0.53 -8.48
C TYR A 139 -1.09 -1.88 -7.85
N ILE A 140 -0.29 -2.89 -8.13
CA ILE A 140 -0.49 -4.25 -7.65
C ILE A 140 0.73 -4.68 -6.83
N THR A 141 0.48 -5.15 -5.62
CA THR A 141 1.52 -5.70 -4.74
C THR A 141 1.04 -6.95 -4.04
N ASP A 142 1.95 -7.67 -3.42
CA ASP A 142 1.62 -8.84 -2.63
C ASP A 142 1.87 -8.63 -1.12
N ASN A 143 1.50 -9.64 -0.33
CA ASN A 143 1.64 -9.64 1.12
C ASN A 143 3.08 -9.72 1.64
N SER A 144 4.10 -9.63 0.76
CA SER A 144 5.49 -9.34 1.16
C SER A 144 5.72 -7.87 1.42
N SER A 145 4.85 -7.01 0.91
CA SER A 145 4.85 -5.58 1.20
C SER A 145 4.37 -5.31 2.62
N SER A 146 4.98 -4.32 3.27
CA SER A 146 4.44 -3.86 4.55
C SER A 146 3.07 -3.20 4.33
N THR A 147 2.13 -3.50 5.20
CA THR A 147 0.79 -2.90 5.15
C THR A 147 0.84 -1.38 5.25
N ASP A 148 1.74 -0.85 6.09
CA ASP A 148 1.92 0.60 6.26
C ASP A 148 2.35 1.25 4.96
N GLY A 149 3.35 0.69 4.29
CA GLY A 149 3.83 1.21 3.01
C GLY A 149 2.78 1.10 1.90
N PHE A 150 1.98 0.03 1.87
CA PHE A 150 0.85 -0.08 0.96
C PHE A 150 -0.19 1.03 1.19
N LEU A 151 -0.58 1.25 2.45
CA LEU A 151 -1.55 2.29 2.81
C LEU A 151 -1.02 3.70 2.54
N GLU A 152 0.27 3.95 2.81
CA GLU A 152 0.91 5.22 2.48
C GLU A 152 0.92 5.50 0.97
N LEU A 153 1.22 4.49 0.16
CA LEU A 153 1.18 4.63 -1.30
C LEU A 153 -0.24 4.95 -1.78
N LYS A 154 -1.22 4.18 -1.31
CA LYS A 154 -2.65 4.36 -1.65
C LYS A 154 -3.16 5.75 -1.29
N GLN A 155 -2.68 6.33 -0.19
CA GLN A 155 -3.05 7.69 0.21
C GLN A 155 -2.41 8.77 -0.67
N LYS A 156 -1.16 8.54 -1.09
CA LYS A 156 -0.36 9.54 -1.81
C LYS A 156 -0.61 9.55 -3.32
N HIS A 157 -1.05 8.44 -3.86
CA HIS A 157 -1.19 8.27 -5.31
C HIS A 157 -2.61 7.85 -5.66
N SER A 158 -3.26 8.61 -6.53
CA SER A 158 -4.54 8.25 -7.16
C SER A 158 -4.41 6.95 -7.97
N GLY A 159 -5.53 6.33 -8.28
CA GLY A 159 -5.60 5.09 -9.05
C GLY A 159 -6.11 3.92 -8.23
N ASP A 160 -6.19 2.74 -8.86
CA ASP A 160 -6.61 1.52 -8.20
C ASP A 160 -5.41 0.83 -7.55
N HIS A 161 -5.59 0.35 -6.32
CA HIS A 161 -4.54 -0.29 -5.53
C HIS A 161 -5.00 -1.66 -5.04
N PHE A 162 -4.24 -2.69 -5.39
CA PHE A 162 -4.52 -4.07 -5.00
C PHE A 162 -3.39 -4.66 -4.17
N LEU A 163 -3.77 -5.32 -3.08
CA LEU A 163 -2.89 -6.11 -2.23
C LEU A 163 -3.40 -7.57 -2.27
N PHE A 164 -2.66 -8.42 -2.95
CA PHE A 164 -2.98 -9.85 -3.08
C PHE A 164 -2.06 -10.72 -2.22
N THR A 165 -2.26 -12.02 -2.23
CA THR A 165 -1.26 -12.95 -1.71
C THR A 165 -0.20 -13.24 -2.78
N LYS A 166 0.97 -13.76 -2.36
CA LYS A 166 1.99 -14.22 -3.32
C LYS A 166 1.47 -15.36 -4.19
N GLU A 167 0.62 -16.19 -3.62
CA GLU A 167 -0.03 -17.31 -4.28
C GLU A 167 -0.95 -16.81 -5.39
N ASP A 168 -1.75 -15.77 -5.11
CA ASP A 168 -2.61 -15.13 -6.09
C ASP A 168 -1.82 -14.53 -7.25
N ILE A 169 -0.75 -13.77 -6.92
CA ILE A 169 0.14 -13.19 -7.96
C ILE A 169 0.75 -14.28 -8.85
N LYS A 170 1.17 -15.42 -8.28
CA LYS A 170 1.68 -16.55 -9.06
C LYS A 170 0.62 -17.20 -9.94
N ALA A 171 -0.62 -17.22 -9.48
CA ALA A 171 -1.74 -17.80 -10.22
C ALA A 171 -2.31 -16.85 -11.28
N MET A 172 -2.03 -15.54 -11.18
CA MET A 172 -2.40 -14.58 -12.21
C MET A 172 -1.60 -14.82 -13.49
N ASN A 173 -2.25 -14.81 -14.64
CA ASN A 173 -1.61 -14.89 -15.95
C ASN A 173 -0.99 -13.52 -16.33
N ILE A 174 0.13 -13.16 -15.70
CA ILE A 174 0.79 -11.87 -15.92
C ILE A 174 1.73 -11.97 -17.12
N PRO A 175 1.48 -11.22 -18.21
CA PRO A 175 2.30 -11.28 -19.43
C PRO A 175 3.78 -10.97 -19.16
N SER A 176 4.67 -11.85 -19.63
CA SER A 176 6.13 -11.73 -19.55
C SER A 176 6.68 -11.61 -18.10
N TYR A 177 5.90 -11.98 -17.10
CA TYR A 177 6.29 -11.89 -15.70
C TYR A 177 7.08 -13.14 -15.26
N SER A 178 8.32 -12.93 -14.81
CA SER A 178 9.21 -13.98 -14.29
C SER A 178 9.34 -13.99 -12.77
N GLY A 179 8.49 -13.21 -12.06
CA GLY A 179 8.61 -12.99 -10.61
C GLY A 179 9.49 -11.79 -10.24
N SER A 180 10.04 -11.06 -11.22
CA SER A 180 10.89 -9.89 -10.99
C SER A 180 10.07 -8.60 -10.99
N ILE A 181 10.35 -7.70 -10.06
CA ILE A 181 9.75 -6.36 -9.95
C ILE A 181 10.84 -5.27 -9.93
N PRO A 182 10.54 -4.04 -10.40
CA PRO A 182 9.25 -3.62 -10.94
C PRO A 182 8.92 -4.30 -12.27
N HIS A 183 7.64 -4.55 -12.48
CA HIS A 183 7.11 -5.05 -13.74
C HIS A 183 5.90 -4.22 -14.15
N TYR A 184 5.88 -3.76 -15.39
CA TYR A 184 4.86 -2.84 -15.87
C TYR A 184 4.14 -3.42 -17.06
N LEU A 185 2.81 -3.21 -17.10
CA LEU A 185 1.98 -3.54 -18.24
C LEU A 185 1.27 -2.28 -18.74
N ILE A 186 1.26 -2.08 -20.04
CA ILE A 186 0.52 -1.00 -20.66
C ILE A 186 -0.54 -1.65 -21.56
N TYR A 187 -1.81 -1.38 -21.25
CA TYR A 187 -2.96 -1.86 -22.03
C TYR A 187 -3.61 -0.71 -22.79
N GLY A 188 -4.02 -0.99 -24.01
CA GLY A 188 -4.77 -0.06 -24.85
C GLY A 188 -6.21 0.14 -24.39
N ARG A 189 -6.89 1.12 -24.98
CA ARG A 189 -8.30 1.45 -24.72
C ARG A 189 -9.26 0.30 -25.04
N ASP A 190 -8.86 -0.59 -25.92
CA ASP A 190 -9.59 -1.82 -26.30
C ASP A 190 -9.39 -2.99 -25.31
N GLY A 191 -8.47 -2.83 -24.36
CA GLY A 191 -8.09 -3.85 -23.36
C GLY A 191 -7.03 -4.82 -23.85
N HIS A 192 -6.39 -4.60 -25.01
CA HIS A 192 -5.27 -5.42 -25.46
C HIS A 192 -3.94 -4.93 -24.90
N LEU A 193 -3.06 -5.88 -24.58
CA LEU A 193 -1.71 -5.58 -24.12
C LEU A 193 -0.90 -4.92 -25.22
N ILE A 194 -0.39 -3.71 -24.96
CA ILE A 194 0.52 -3.00 -25.87
C ILE A 194 1.97 -3.32 -25.51
N LYS A 195 2.31 -3.30 -24.21
CA LYS A 195 3.69 -3.45 -23.76
C LYS A 195 3.78 -4.12 -22.38
N ALA A 196 4.79 -4.97 -22.21
CA ALA A 196 5.27 -5.45 -20.91
C ALA A 196 6.72 -5.03 -20.74
N ILE A 197 7.07 -4.49 -19.58
CA ILE A 197 8.40 -3.95 -19.26
C ILE A 197 8.82 -4.49 -17.90
N THR A 198 10.04 -5.00 -17.79
CA THR A 198 10.62 -5.41 -16.49
C THR A 198 11.84 -4.55 -16.18
N GLY A 199 11.90 -4.04 -14.96
CA GLY A 199 12.93 -3.09 -14.55
C GLY A 199 12.51 -1.63 -14.70
N TRP A 200 13.26 -0.72 -14.11
CA TRP A 200 13.06 0.73 -14.22
C TRP A 200 14.27 1.37 -14.90
N ASP A 201 14.10 1.80 -16.14
CA ASP A 201 15.13 2.44 -16.95
C ASP A 201 15.03 3.98 -16.95
N GLY A 202 14.22 4.53 -16.02
CA GLY A 202 14.03 5.97 -15.85
C GLY A 202 12.74 6.52 -16.45
N LEU A 203 12.42 7.74 -16.03
CA LEU A 203 11.17 8.41 -16.38
C LEU A 203 11.02 8.63 -17.90
N GLU A 204 12.10 9.06 -18.56
CA GLU A 204 12.08 9.34 -19.99
C GLU A 204 11.71 8.10 -20.82
N SER A 205 12.32 6.94 -20.50
CA SER A 205 12.03 5.68 -21.15
C SER A 205 10.56 5.30 -20.98
N MET A 206 10.02 5.39 -19.77
CA MET A 206 8.63 5.03 -19.48
C MET A 206 7.64 5.98 -20.15
N THR A 207 7.90 7.28 -20.13
CA THR A 207 7.03 8.27 -20.80
C THR A 207 7.01 8.10 -22.30
N GLN A 208 8.13 7.74 -22.93
CA GLN A 208 8.17 7.40 -24.36
C GLN A 208 7.27 6.20 -24.70
N GLU A 209 7.27 5.17 -23.86
CA GLU A 209 6.38 4.00 -24.09
C GLU A 209 4.91 4.35 -23.88
N LEU A 210 4.58 5.17 -22.89
CA LEU A 210 3.21 5.67 -22.68
C LEU A 210 2.73 6.56 -23.83
N ASP A 211 3.59 7.47 -24.33
CA ASP A 211 3.24 8.36 -25.45
C ASP A 211 3.03 7.57 -26.74
N LYS A 212 3.86 6.55 -27.00
CA LYS A 212 3.66 5.62 -28.13
C LYS A 212 2.33 4.87 -28.01
N ALA A 213 1.99 4.42 -26.82
CA ALA A 213 0.74 3.72 -26.55
C ALA A 213 -0.48 4.62 -26.74
N GLN A 214 -0.39 5.89 -26.38
CA GLN A 214 -1.47 6.88 -26.56
C GLN A 214 -1.71 7.23 -28.05
N ALA A 215 -0.71 7.08 -28.90
CA ALA A 215 -0.81 7.36 -30.34
C ALA A 215 -1.50 6.24 -31.15
N GLN A 216 -1.78 5.09 -30.53
CA GLN A 216 -2.51 3.95 -31.12
C GLN A 216 -4.01 4.08 -30.86
#